data_1627e71d4ed84e8431ce01c46bb4214f
#
_entry.id   1627e71d4ed84e8431ce01c46bb4214f
#
_cell.length_a   1.000
_cell.length_b   1.000
_cell.length_c   1.000
_cell.angle_alpha   90.00
_cell.angle_beta   90.00
_cell.angle_gamma   90.00
#
_symmetry.space_group_name_H-M   'P 1'
#
loop_
_entity.id
_entity.type
_entity.pdbx_description
1 polymer ?
#
loop_
_entity_poly.entity_id
_entity_poly.type
_entity_poly.pdbx_seq_one_letter_code
_entity_poly.pdbx_strand_id
1 'polypeptide(L)'
;MKKIYLMALVAGFVGLTSCDKKAEEETKVVTEQEEPKELKIAYVEIDTLMSQYQFCKDYTELANVEGENIQRTLTGKQRTLEQHAAAMQKKYESNGFTSQEELTRAQQSLQTEQQAMQELSERLQASFMEEQAKYNEEMRDSIQKFLKQYNKTKKYDFIMAKAGDNILLANPKYDITAEVVKALNKRYKIKPEVAEKIKKSDEKKKK
;
A
#
# COMPACT_ATOMS: atom_id res chain seq x y z
N MET A 1 -54.74 12.32 21.48
CA MET A 1 -55.54 12.89 22.56
C MET A 1 -54.88 14.17 23.05
N LYS A 2 -55.66 15.24 23.04
CA LYS A 2 -55.56 16.49 23.79
C LYS A 2 -54.46 17.46 23.39
N LYS A 3 -54.77 18.49 22.62
CA LYS A 3 -55.43 19.79 22.91
C LYS A 3 -54.38 20.83 23.30
N ILE A 4 -54.07 21.83 22.43
CA ILE A 4 -54.72 23.15 22.28
C ILE A 4 -54.43 24.09 23.47
N TYR A 5 -53.85 25.25 23.14
CA TYR A 5 -54.19 26.63 23.50
C TYR A 5 -53.08 27.53 22.96
N LEU A 6 -53.18 28.33 21.97
CA LEU A 6 -53.97 29.55 21.68
C LEU A 6 -54.04 30.52 22.84
N MET A 7 -53.33 31.61 22.76
CA MET A 7 -53.86 32.93 23.17
C MET A 7 -53.03 34.07 22.58
N ALA A 8 -53.77 34.91 21.93
CA ALA A 8 -53.42 36.18 21.35
C ALA A 8 -53.59 37.34 22.37
N LEU A 9 -53.18 38.48 21.97
CA LEU A 9 -53.66 39.86 22.30
C LEU A 9 -52.48 40.77 22.71
N VAL A 10 -52.25 41.85 22.13
CA VAL A 10 -52.88 43.06 21.62
C VAL A 10 -52.08 44.28 22.05
N ALA A 11 -51.86 45.16 21.10
CA ALA A 11 -51.87 46.64 21.12
C ALA A 11 -50.90 47.34 22.10
N GLY A 12 -50.11 48.23 21.72
CA GLY A 12 -50.24 49.45 20.95
C GLY A 12 -49.62 50.57 21.77
N PHE A 13 -48.85 51.41 21.25
CA PHE A 13 -49.03 52.86 21.46
C PHE A 13 -47.95 53.64 20.68
N VAL A 14 -48.46 54.62 20.05
CA VAL A 14 -47.84 55.64 19.25
C VAL A 14 -47.05 56.62 20.15
N GLY A 15 -45.92 57.08 19.68
CA GLY A 15 -45.17 58.15 20.31
C GLY A 15 -44.25 58.82 19.32
N LEU A 16 -44.59 60.03 18.93
CA LEU A 16 -44.08 60.90 17.89
C LEU A 16 -42.70 61.49 18.22
N THR A 17 -41.95 61.74 17.14
CA THR A 17 -41.03 62.86 16.89
C THR A 17 -39.75 63.00 17.68
N SER A 18 -38.62 62.88 16.99
CA SER A 18 -37.74 64.05 16.84
C SER A 18 -36.72 63.79 15.73
N CYS A 19 -36.65 64.71 14.77
CA CYS A 19 -35.58 64.78 13.77
C CYS A 19 -34.24 65.13 14.45
N ASP A 20 -33.19 64.37 14.18
CA ASP A 20 -31.87 64.95 14.14
C ASP A 20 -31.04 64.26 13.03
N LYS A 21 -30.53 65.05 12.13
CA LYS A 21 -29.72 64.65 11.01
C LYS A 21 -28.37 64.21 11.50
N LYS A 22 -28.04 62.94 11.36
CA LYS A 22 -26.66 62.49 11.36
C LYS A 22 -26.50 61.41 10.29
N ALA A 23 -25.52 61.63 9.43
CA ALA A 23 -25.19 60.89 8.25
C ALA A 23 -25.30 59.35 8.46
N GLU A 24 -26.17 58.71 7.66
CA GLU A 24 -26.15 57.28 7.41
C GLU A 24 -24.92 57.02 6.54
N GLU A 25 -23.90 56.48 7.16
CA GLU A 25 -22.85 55.74 6.50
C GLU A 25 -23.46 54.39 6.10
N GLU A 26 -23.99 54.31 4.90
CA GLU A 26 -24.42 53.06 4.30
C GLU A 26 -23.18 52.14 4.23
N THR A 27 -23.06 51.27 5.22
CA THR A 27 -22.16 50.09 5.11
C THR A 27 -22.74 49.22 4.00
N LYS A 28 -22.31 49.45 2.76
CA LYS A 28 -22.47 48.49 1.69
C LYS A 28 -21.77 47.22 2.11
N VAL A 29 -22.51 46.28 2.69
CA VAL A 29 -22.10 44.90 2.73
C VAL A 29 -22.07 44.44 1.28
N VAL A 30 -20.90 44.55 0.67
CA VAL A 30 -20.61 43.89 -0.59
C VAL A 30 -20.55 42.41 -0.25
N THR A 31 -21.69 41.76 -0.35
CA THR A 31 -21.74 40.31 -0.48
C THR A 31 -21.18 40.01 -1.85
N GLU A 32 -19.86 39.89 -1.99
CA GLU A 32 -19.26 39.22 -3.11
C GLU A 32 -19.83 37.79 -3.06
N GLN A 33 -20.91 37.57 -3.81
CA GLN A 33 -21.29 36.22 -4.20
C GLN A 33 -20.20 35.76 -5.16
N GLU A 34 -19.13 35.14 -4.61
CA GLU A 34 -18.24 34.32 -5.40
C GLU A 34 -19.12 33.25 -6.05
N GLU A 35 -19.26 33.32 -7.36
CA GLU A 35 -19.90 32.25 -8.13
C GLU A 35 -19.25 30.93 -7.69
N PRO A 36 -20.03 29.85 -7.43
CA PRO A 36 -19.50 28.60 -6.97
C PRO A 36 -18.51 28.09 -8.03
N LYS A 37 -17.23 28.19 -7.73
CA LYS A 37 -16.16 27.74 -8.62
C LYS A 37 -16.37 26.24 -8.87
N GLU A 38 -16.62 25.88 -10.12
CA GLU A 38 -16.82 24.48 -10.51
C GLU A 38 -15.54 23.68 -10.15
N LEU A 39 -15.68 22.71 -9.24
CA LEU A 39 -14.58 21.87 -8.81
C LEU A 39 -14.12 20.97 -9.95
N LYS A 40 -12.85 21.04 -10.27
CA LYS A 40 -12.21 20.16 -11.24
C LYS A 40 -11.71 18.89 -10.57
N ILE A 41 -12.45 17.80 -10.73
CA ILE A 41 -12.15 16.50 -10.13
C ILE A 41 -11.68 15.50 -11.19
N ALA A 42 -10.87 14.55 -10.75
CA ALA A 42 -10.46 13.39 -11.53
C ALA A 42 -10.33 12.17 -10.62
N TYR A 43 -10.27 10.96 -11.20
CA TYR A 43 -9.92 9.76 -10.47
C TYR A 43 -8.92 8.89 -11.24
N VAL A 44 -8.22 8.06 -10.47
CA VAL A 44 -7.33 7.02 -10.97
C VAL A 44 -7.81 5.68 -10.44
N GLU A 45 -8.08 4.75 -11.33
CA GLU A 45 -8.47 3.39 -10.99
C GLU A 45 -7.23 2.59 -10.58
N ILE A 46 -7.16 2.25 -9.29
CA ILE A 46 -5.94 1.69 -8.68
C ILE A 46 -5.62 0.30 -9.22
N ASP A 47 -6.62 -0.56 -9.41
CA ASP A 47 -6.41 -1.92 -9.91
C ASP A 47 -5.83 -1.90 -11.33
N THR A 48 -6.37 -1.03 -12.19
CA THR A 48 -5.84 -0.80 -13.54
C THR A 48 -4.43 -0.21 -13.49
N LEU A 49 -4.18 0.76 -12.62
CA LEU A 49 -2.84 1.33 -12.44
C LEU A 49 -1.84 0.25 -12.00
N MET A 50 -2.17 -0.54 -10.97
CA MET A 50 -1.30 -1.60 -10.44
C MET A 50 -0.99 -2.65 -11.50
N SER A 51 -1.97 -3.04 -12.31
CA SER A 51 -1.80 -4.05 -13.36
C SER A 51 -1.02 -3.56 -14.59
N GLN A 52 -0.97 -2.25 -14.84
CA GLN A 52 -0.37 -1.66 -16.04
C GLN A 52 0.91 -0.87 -15.79
N TYR A 53 1.15 -0.42 -14.56
CA TYR A 53 2.37 0.31 -14.22
C TYR A 53 3.57 -0.65 -14.20
N GLN A 54 4.59 -0.37 -15.02
CA GLN A 54 5.75 -1.26 -15.17
C GLN A 54 6.52 -1.48 -13.86
N PHE A 55 6.60 -0.47 -13.02
CA PHE A 55 7.13 -0.62 -11.66
C PHE A 55 6.46 -1.76 -10.90
N CYS A 56 5.12 -1.78 -10.88
CA CYS A 56 4.36 -2.81 -10.17
C CYS A 56 4.60 -4.20 -10.76
N LYS A 57 4.69 -4.32 -12.08
CA LYS A 57 4.98 -5.59 -12.76
C LYS A 57 6.35 -6.12 -12.38
N ASP A 58 7.38 -5.28 -12.48
CA ASP A 58 8.76 -5.67 -12.18
C ASP A 58 8.93 -6.09 -10.71
N TYR A 59 8.29 -5.37 -9.78
CA TYR A 59 8.34 -5.73 -8.37
C TYR A 59 7.47 -6.93 -8.00
N THR A 60 6.37 -7.17 -8.70
CA THR A 60 5.61 -8.42 -8.57
C THR A 60 6.46 -9.61 -9.01
N GLU A 61 7.15 -9.50 -10.14
CA GLU A 61 8.05 -10.54 -10.62
C GLU A 61 9.22 -10.77 -9.64
N LEU A 62 9.82 -9.69 -9.13
CA LEU A 62 10.87 -9.79 -8.12
C LEU A 62 10.38 -10.51 -6.85
N ALA A 63 9.18 -10.17 -6.36
CA ALA A 63 8.60 -10.82 -5.19
C ALA A 63 8.37 -12.32 -5.41
N ASN A 64 7.92 -12.71 -6.60
CA ASN A 64 7.78 -14.12 -6.99
C ASN A 64 9.14 -14.84 -6.96
N VAL A 65 10.17 -14.22 -7.56
CA VAL A 65 11.54 -14.76 -7.57
C VAL A 65 12.10 -14.93 -6.16
N GLU A 66 11.90 -13.95 -5.30
CA GLU A 66 12.37 -14.00 -3.91
C GLU A 66 11.61 -15.04 -3.10
N GLY A 67 10.29 -15.13 -3.26
CA GLY A 67 9.47 -16.17 -2.64
C GLY A 67 9.90 -17.59 -3.04
N GLU A 68 10.14 -17.82 -4.34
CA GLU A 68 10.64 -19.09 -4.86
C GLU A 68 12.04 -19.43 -4.28
N ASN A 69 12.93 -18.45 -4.15
CA ASN A 69 14.27 -18.65 -3.58
C ASN A 69 14.19 -18.99 -2.08
N ILE A 70 13.34 -18.32 -1.31
CA ILE A 70 13.07 -18.62 0.10
C ILE A 70 12.59 -20.07 0.24
N GLN A 71 11.54 -20.41 -0.53
CA GLN A 71 10.97 -21.76 -0.50
C GLN A 71 12.01 -22.83 -0.84
N ARG A 72 12.82 -22.60 -1.87
CA ARG A 72 13.90 -23.52 -2.28
C ARG A 72 14.96 -23.67 -1.18
N THR A 73 15.34 -22.56 -0.55
CA THR A 73 16.32 -22.56 0.54
C THR A 73 15.83 -23.34 1.73
N LEU A 74 14.59 -23.10 2.18
CA LEU A 74 13.98 -23.79 3.31
C LEU A 74 13.79 -25.29 3.03
N THR A 75 13.26 -25.63 1.84
CA THR A 75 13.10 -27.03 1.42
C THR A 75 14.46 -27.76 1.37
N GLY A 76 15.50 -27.11 0.86
CA GLY A 76 16.85 -27.67 0.85
C GLY A 76 17.39 -27.92 2.25
N LYS A 77 17.22 -26.99 3.17
CA LYS A 77 17.66 -27.14 4.57
C LYS A 77 16.85 -28.20 5.31
N GLN A 78 15.53 -28.23 5.10
CA GLN A 78 14.66 -29.27 5.66
C GLN A 78 15.13 -30.68 5.23
N ARG A 79 15.40 -30.87 3.95
CA ARG A 79 15.90 -32.14 3.42
C ARG A 79 17.23 -32.57 4.04
N THR A 80 18.14 -31.62 4.23
CA THR A 80 19.41 -31.89 4.89
C THR A 80 19.20 -32.33 6.34
N LEU A 81 18.33 -31.64 7.09
CA LEU A 81 17.99 -31.97 8.46
C LEU A 81 17.38 -33.39 8.57
N GLU A 82 16.47 -33.74 7.68
CA GLU A 82 15.85 -35.08 7.60
C GLU A 82 16.91 -36.15 7.31
N GLN A 83 17.85 -35.90 6.41
CA GLN A 83 18.96 -36.80 6.12
C GLN A 83 19.87 -37.02 7.35
N HIS A 84 20.20 -35.94 8.09
CA HIS A 84 21.00 -36.04 9.31
C HIS A 84 20.24 -36.81 10.40
N ALA A 85 18.96 -36.55 10.58
CA ALA A 85 18.13 -37.31 11.54
C ALA A 85 18.06 -38.81 11.19
N ALA A 86 17.83 -39.11 9.92
CA ALA A 86 17.79 -40.51 9.46
C ALA A 86 19.16 -41.23 9.63
N ALA A 87 20.27 -40.53 9.32
CA ALA A 87 21.61 -41.06 9.52
C ALA A 87 21.92 -41.31 10.99
N MET A 88 21.53 -40.40 11.86
CA MET A 88 21.68 -40.57 13.34
C MET A 88 20.86 -41.77 13.83
N GLN A 89 19.61 -41.91 13.40
CA GLN A 89 18.73 -43.00 13.76
C GLN A 89 19.33 -44.33 13.30
N LYS A 90 19.79 -44.46 12.06
CA LYS A 90 20.44 -45.65 11.53
C LYS A 90 21.70 -46.03 12.33
N LYS A 91 22.51 -45.02 12.69
CA LYS A 91 23.71 -45.25 13.52
C LYS A 91 23.35 -45.74 14.90
N TYR A 92 22.27 -45.23 15.50
CA TYR A 92 21.76 -45.69 16.81
C TYR A 92 21.30 -47.16 16.72
N GLU A 93 20.47 -47.50 15.76
CA GLU A 93 19.94 -48.87 15.57
C GLU A 93 21.02 -49.92 15.29
N SER A 94 22.09 -49.50 14.63
CA SER A 94 23.27 -50.38 14.37
C SER A 94 24.27 -50.43 15.49
N ASN A 95 23.98 -49.86 16.68
CA ASN A 95 24.93 -49.69 17.78
C ASN A 95 26.26 -49.02 17.34
N GLY A 96 26.18 -48.11 16.36
CA GLY A 96 27.35 -47.49 15.73
C GLY A 96 27.95 -46.32 16.50
N PHE A 97 27.39 -45.94 17.66
CA PHE A 97 27.99 -44.94 18.56
C PHE A 97 29.04 -45.57 19.44
N THR A 98 30.21 -44.98 19.52
CA THR A 98 31.36 -45.50 20.27
C THR A 98 31.31 -45.14 21.77
N SER A 99 30.52 -44.10 22.11
CA SER A 99 30.31 -43.66 23.50
C SER A 99 28.98 -42.89 23.65
N GLN A 100 28.51 -42.83 24.90
CA GLN A 100 27.34 -42.02 25.27
C GLN A 100 27.57 -40.53 24.97
N GLU A 101 28.80 -40.07 25.10
CA GLU A 101 29.14 -38.67 24.81
C GLU A 101 29.02 -38.35 23.30
N GLU A 102 29.37 -39.29 22.43
CA GLU A 102 29.19 -39.15 20.98
C GLU A 102 27.69 -39.07 20.60
N LEU A 103 26.87 -39.93 21.21
CA LEU A 103 25.41 -39.90 21.03
C LEU A 103 24.84 -38.56 21.48
N THR A 104 25.22 -38.08 22.65
CA THR A 104 24.75 -36.81 23.20
C THR A 104 25.14 -35.65 22.29
N ARG A 105 26.37 -35.62 21.75
CA ARG A 105 26.80 -34.58 20.79
C ARG A 105 26.00 -34.62 19.49
N ALA A 106 25.70 -35.79 18.97
CA ALA A 106 24.89 -35.94 17.77
C ALA A 106 23.46 -35.43 17.98
N GLN A 107 22.85 -35.71 19.13
CA GLN A 107 21.54 -35.20 19.50
C GLN A 107 21.53 -33.66 19.63
N GLN A 108 22.53 -33.10 20.30
CA GLN A 108 22.68 -31.65 20.44
C GLN A 108 22.89 -30.96 19.08
N SER A 109 23.70 -31.57 18.17
CA SER A 109 23.89 -31.04 16.83
C SER A 109 22.56 -30.97 16.06
N LEU A 110 21.77 -32.05 16.10
CA LEU A 110 20.48 -32.08 15.41
C LEU A 110 19.50 -31.03 15.98
N GLN A 111 19.47 -30.87 17.31
CA GLN A 111 18.67 -29.83 17.96
C GLN A 111 19.10 -28.42 17.53
N THR A 112 20.42 -28.17 17.45
CA THR A 112 20.97 -26.90 17.03
C THR A 112 20.61 -26.62 15.56
N GLU A 113 20.66 -27.64 14.68
CA GLU A 113 20.26 -27.51 13.28
C GLU A 113 18.78 -27.21 13.14
N GLN A 114 17.89 -27.78 13.95
CA GLN A 114 16.46 -27.49 13.99
C GLN A 114 16.20 -26.02 14.39
N GLN A 115 16.87 -25.55 15.46
CA GLN A 115 16.77 -24.17 15.88
C GLN A 115 17.27 -23.20 14.82
N ALA A 116 18.42 -23.47 14.22
CA ALA A 116 18.98 -22.65 13.14
C ALA A 116 18.08 -22.59 11.89
N MET A 117 17.37 -23.68 11.60
CA MET A 117 16.38 -23.69 10.53
C MET A 117 15.18 -22.80 10.82
N GLN A 118 14.67 -22.85 12.06
CA GLN A 118 13.57 -21.98 12.47
C GLN A 118 13.98 -20.50 12.42
N GLU A 119 15.13 -20.15 12.99
CA GLU A 119 15.67 -18.79 12.92
C GLU A 119 15.89 -18.30 11.48
N LEU A 120 16.38 -19.20 10.61
CA LEU A 120 16.51 -18.88 9.18
C LEU A 120 15.17 -18.58 8.54
N SER A 121 14.13 -19.38 8.81
CA SER A 121 12.79 -19.17 8.28
C SER A 121 12.22 -17.83 8.72
N GLU A 122 12.29 -17.52 10.02
CA GLU A 122 11.80 -16.25 10.57
C GLU A 122 12.54 -15.05 9.96
N ARG A 123 13.87 -15.13 9.84
CA ARG A 123 14.69 -14.08 9.25
C ARG A 123 14.37 -13.85 7.78
N LEU A 124 14.22 -14.91 6.98
CA LEU A 124 13.89 -14.79 5.56
C LEU A 124 12.51 -14.20 5.37
N GLN A 125 11.53 -14.60 6.19
CA GLN A 125 10.19 -14.06 6.13
C GLN A 125 10.14 -12.59 6.53
N ALA A 126 10.83 -12.21 7.61
CA ALA A 126 10.92 -10.81 8.04
C ALA A 126 11.57 -9.93 6.98
N SER A 127 12.70 -10.37 6.41
CA SER A 127 13.38 -9.65 5.32
C SER A 127 12.49 -9.48 4.09
N PHE A 128 11.75 -10.51 3.71
CA PHE A 128 10.82 -10.44 2.58
C PHE A 128 9.69 -9.43 2.83
N MET A 129 9.12 -9.42 4.03
CA MET A 129 8.07 -8.45 4.39
C MET A 129 8.61 -7.01 4.42
N GLU A 130 9.83 -6.81 4.92
CA GLU A 130 10.49 -5.50 4.92
C GLU A 130 10.72 -4.98 3.49
N GLU A 131 11.22 -5.84 2.59
CA GLU A 131 11.39 -5.48 1.18
C GLU A 131 10.07 -5.14 0.51
N GLN A 132 9.00 -5.91 0.76
CA GLN A 132 7.65 -5.62 0.26
C GLN A 132 7.13 -4.25 0.74
N ALA A 133 7.32 -3.94 2.03
CA ALA A 133 6.93 -2.66 2.59
C ALA A 133 7.68 -1.49 1.92
N LYS A 134 8.99 -1.65 1.72
CA LYS A 134 9.83 -0.66 1.03
C LYS A 134 9.39 -0.42 -0.42
N TYR A 135 9.08 -1.47 -1.16
CA TYR A 135 8.59 -1.33 -2.54
C TYR A 135 7.23 -0.63 -2.60
N ASN A 136 6.33 -0.93 -1.67
CA ASN A 136 5.05 -0.25 -1.57
C ASN A 136 5.21 1.25 -1.26
N GLU A 137 6.17 1.61 -0.43
CA GLU A 137 6.52 3.01 -0.15
C GLU A 137 7.09 3.70 -1.39
N GLU A 138 8.07 3.09 -2.06
CA GLU A 138 8.68 3.62 -3.28
C GLU A 138 7.64 3.83 -4.39
N MET A 139 6.71 2.90 -4.56
CA MET A 139 5.61 3.01 -5.52
C MET A 139 4.70 4.19 -5.18
N ARG A 140 4.26 4.28 -3.93
CA ARG A 140 3.41 5.39 -3.46
C ARG A 140 4.08 6.74 -3.67
N ASP A 141 5.35 6.84 -3.32
CA ASP A 141 6.17 8.01 -3.50
C ASP A 141 6.28 8.41 -4.96
N SER A 142 6.54 7.43 -5.84
CA SER A 142 6.62 7.65 -7.28
C SER A 142 5.31 8.23 -7.85
N ILE A 143 4.18 7.62 -7.47
CA ILE A 143 2.84 8.07 -7.91
C ILE A 143 2.55 9.47 -7.36
N GLN A 144 2.79 9.73 -6.08
CA GLN A 144 2.52 11.03 -5.48
C GLN A 144 3.39 12.16 -6.07
N LYS A 145 4.68 11.90 -6.26
CA LYS A 145 5.61 12.86 -6.89
C LYS A 145 5.17 13.16 -8.32
N PHE A 146 4.77 12.14 -9.05
CA PHE A 146 4.22 12.31 -10.39
C PHE A 146 2.95 13.17 -10.38
N LEU A 147 1.94 12.82 -9.57
CA LEU A 147 0.66 13.52 -9.51
C LEU A 147 0.82 14.98 -9.09
N LYS A 148 1.70 15.28 -8.12
CA LYS A 148 2.03 16.67 -7.75
C LYS A 148 2.56 17.47 -8.93
N GLN A 149 3.43 16.88 -9.77
CA GLN A 149 3.96 17.57 -10.95
C GLN A 149 2.93 17.67 -12.06
N TYR A 150 2.19 16.60 -12.35
CA TYR A 150 1.12 16.54 -13.31
C TYR A 150 0.04 17.60 -13.05
N ASN A 151 -0.33 17.75 -11.78
CA ASN A 151 -1.38 18.67 -11.38
C ASN A 151 -0.98 20.15 -11.43
N LYS A 152 0.32 20.48 -11.56
CA LYS A 152 0.75 21.87 -11.80
C LYS A 152 0.17 22.44 -13.10
N THR A 153 -0.02 21.60 -14.11
CA THR A 153 -0.57 21.98 -15.42
C THR A 153 -2.05 21.68 -15.55
N LYS A 154 -2.52 20.59 -14.98
CA LYS A 154 -3.92 20.13 -15.12
C LYS A 154 -4.89 20.87 -14.20
N LYS A 155 -4.40 21.35 -13.04
CA LYS A 155 -5.18 22.16 -12.09
C LYS A 155 -6.47 21.49 -11.59
N TYR A 156 -6.40 20.18 -11.27
CA TYR A 156 -7.46 19.51 -10.56
C TYR A 156 -7.49 19.96 -9.10
N ASP A 157 -8.69 20.16 -8.56
CA ASP A 157 -8.88 20.41 -7.13
C ASP A 157 -8.73 19.10 -6.34
N PHE A 158 -9.21 17.97 -6.93
CA PHE A 158 -9.05 16.63 -6.36
C PHE A 158 -8.68 15.60 -7.43
N ILE A 159 -7.72 14.74 -7.08
CA ILE A 159 -7.45 13.49 -7.80
C ILE A 159 -7.67 12.35 -6.80
N MET A 160 -8.74 11.60 -7.00
CA MET A 160 -9.17 10.53 -6.09
C MET A 160 -8.64 9.18 -6.56
N ALA A 161 -8.36 8.29 -5.61
CA ALA A 161 -8.11 6.89 -5.90
C ALA A 161 -9.45 6.16 -5.98
N LYS A 162 -9.70 5.41 -7.07
CA LYS A 162 -10.80 4.46 -7.14
C LYS A 162 -10.23 3.06 -6.89
N ALA A 163 -10.58 2.48 -5.73
CA ALA A 163 -10.13 1.16 -5.32
C ALA A 163 -11.25 0.42 -4.59
N GLY A 164 -11.51 -0.82 -4.96
CA GLY A 164 -12.64 -1.56 -4.41
C GLY A 164 -13.94 -0.77 -4.51
N ASP A 165 -14.69 -0.68 -3.41
CA ASP A 165 -16.01 -0.06 -3.35
C ASP A 165 -16.01 1.39 -2.82
N ASN A 166 -14.85 2.05 -2.72
CA ASN A 166 -14.78 3.42 -2.20
C ASN A 166 -15.46 4.46 -3.11
N ILE A 167 -15.56 4.17 -4.42
CA ILE A 167 -16.31 4.94 -5.41
C ILE A 167 -17.18 3.96 -6.20
N LEU A 168 -18.45 3.86 -5.84
CA LEU A 168 -19.39 2.91 -6.46
C LEU A 168 -19.71 3.26 -7.92
N LEU A 169 -19.77 4.56 -8.23
CA LEU A 169 -20.06 5.05 -9.58
C LEU A 169 -19.29 6.34 -9.85
N ALA A 170 -18.60 6.39 -10.96
CA ALA A 170 -17.96 7.60 -11.47
C ALA A 170 -18.19 7.75 -12.97
N ASN A 171 -18.32 8.99 -13.44
CA ASN A 171 -18.42 9.24 -14.85
C ASN A 171 -17.03 9.03 -15.52
N PRO A 172 -16.93 8.23 -16.59
CA PRO A 172 -15.67 7.95 -17.28
C PRO A 172 -14.91 9.21 -17.76
N LYS A 173 -15.59 10.34 -17.96
CA LYS A 173 -14.95 11.60 -18.34
C LYS A 173 -13.95 12.12 -17.31
N TYR A 174 -14.04 11.66 -16.06
CA TYR A 174 -13.13 12.03 -14.96
C TYR A 174 -11.98 11.03 -14.79
N ASP A 175 -11.98 9.95 -15.57
CA ASP A 175 -10.93 8.93 -15.51
C ASP A 175 -9.65 9.44 -16.21
N ILE A 176 -8.58 9.54 -15.42
CA ILE A 176 -7.24 9.89 -15.94
C ILE A 176 -6.25 8.73 -15.85
N THR A 177 -6.72 7.52 -15.54
CA THR A 177 -5.88 6.35 -15.28
C THR A 177 -4.91 6.05 -16.42
N ALA A 178 -5.40 5.99 -17.66
CA ALA A 178 -4.57 5.70 -18.82
C ALA A 178 -3.48 6.75 -19.06
N GLU A 179 -3.79 8.03 -18.86
CA GLU A 179 -2.83 9.12 -18.98
C GLU A 179 -1.74 9.04 -17.91
N VAL A 180 -2.16 8.77 -16.65
CA VAL A 180 -1.26 8.61 -15.50
C VAL A 180 -0.33 7.42 -15.71
N VAL A 181 -0.86 6.25 -16.05
CA VAL A 181 -0.07 5.03 -16.30
C VAL A 181 0.95 5.24 -17.42
N LYS A 182 0.51 5.80 -18.55
CA LYS A 182 1.39 6.10 -19.69
C LYS A 182 2.56 7.00 -19.28
N ALA A 183 2.28 8.03 -18.51
CA ALA A 183 3.30 8.98 -18.08
C ALA A 183 4.22 8.44 -16.99
N LEU A 184 3.71 7.62 -16.07
CA LEU A 184 4.51 6.89 -15.09
C LEU A 184 5.46 5.92 -15.78
N ASN A 185 4.97 5.11 -16.73
CA ASN A 185 5.78 4.15 -17.48
C ASN A 185 6.87 4.84 -18.31
N LYS A 186 6.60 6.03 -18.87
CA LYS A 186 7.63 6.80 -19.59
C LYS A 186 8.79 7.24 -18.69
N ARG A 187 8.53 7.45 -17.40
CA ARG A 187 9.53 7.91 -16.42
C ARG A 187 10.24 6.78 -15.71
N TYR A 188 9.56 5.66 -15.59
CA TYR A 188 10.09 4.51 -14.88
C TYR A 188 11.33 3.94 -15.57
N LYS A 189 12.32 3.59 -14.77
CA LYS A 189 13.49 2.82 -15.15
C LYS A 189 13.72 1.77 -14.09
N ILE A 190 13.75 0.51 -14.49
CA ILE A 190 14.05 -0.59 -13.58
C ILE A 190 15.43 -0.42 -12.96
N LYS A 191 15.54 -0.67 -11.67
CA LYS A 191 16.85 -0.65 -10.98
C LYS A 191 17.71 -1.82 -11.46
N PRO A 192 19.02 -1.61 -11.71
CA PRO A 192 19.89 -2.67 -12.20
C PRO A 192 19.87 -3.95 -11.36
N GLU A 193 19.85 -3.79 -10.03
CA GLU A 193 19.79 -4.92 -9.09
C GLU A 193 18.51 -5.74 -9.21
N VAL A 194 17.36 -5.09 -9.47
CA VAL A 194 16.06 -5.75 -9.68
C VAL A 194 16.07 -6.52 -10.98
N ALA A 195 16.53 -5.88 -12.08
CA ALA A 195 16.63 -6.50 -13.38
C ALA A 195 17.56 -7.73 -13.38
N GLU A 196 18.68 -7.65 -12.67
CA GLU A 196 19.62 -8.77 -12.54
C GLU A 196 19.03 -9.96 -11.77
N LYS A 197 18.30 -9.70 -10.66
CA LYS A 197 17.64 -10.76 -9.87
C LYS A 197 16.60 -11.50 -10.73
N ILE A 198 15.74 -10.77 -11.44
CA ILE A 198 14.72 -11.33 -12.34
C ILE A 198 15.39 -12.18 -13.44
N LYS A 199 16.37 -11.62 -14.15
CA LYS A 199 17.07 -12.32 -15.24
C LYS A 199 17.72 -13.62 -14.77
N LYS A 200 18.41 -13.61 -13.63
CA LYS A 200 19.03 -14.83 -13.07
C LYS A 200 18.01 -15.92 -12.73
N SER A 201 16.80 -15.56 -12.35
CA SER A 201 15.73 -16.52 -12.11
C SER A 201 15.25 -17.15 -13.40
N ASP A 202 15.04 -16.35 -14.46
CA ASP A 202 14.58 -16.84 -15.76
C ASP A 202 15.59 -17.81 -16.40
N GLU A 203 16.88 -17.54 -16.25
CA GLU A 203 17.94 -18.42 -16.75
C GLU A 203 17.96 -19.77 -16.01
N LYS A 204 17.60 -19.79 -14.71
CA LYS A 204 17.48 -21.03 -13.91
C LYS A 204 16.24 -21.85 -14.24
N LYS A 205 15.14 -21.21 -14.66
CA LYS A 205 13.89 -21.90 -15.07
C LYS A 205 14.01 -22.57 -16.44
N LYS A 206 14.98 -22.15 -17.27
CA LYS A 206 15.21 -22.68 -18.62
C LYS A 206 16.19 -23.88 -18.67
N LYS A 207 16.83 -24.20 -17.56
CA LYS A 207 17.72 -25.37 -17.40
C LYS A 207 17.05 -26.49 -16.63
#